data_343ee3b2d4567b08bd4b21880e29240d
#
_entry.id   343ee3b2d4567b08bd4b21880e29240d
#
_cell.length_a   1.000
_cell.length_b   1.000
_cell.length_c   1.000
_cell.angle_alpha   90.00
_cell.angle_beta   90.00
_cell.angle_gamma   90.00
#
_symmetry.space_group_name_H-M   'P 1'
#
loop_
_entity.id
_entity.type
_entity.pdbx_description
1 polymer ?
#
loop_
_entity_poly.entity_id
_entity_poly.type
_entity_poly.pdbx_seq_one_letter_code
_entity_poly.pdbx_strand_id
1 'polypeptide(L)'
;MKTIISNLAIALFFIASMSFSASAQTTKEKPLDMKQQISACLSQMQAPTPENLLNCIAQMEQIEAQFPDSVQPKYQAARLCLIFAVMNPQNDQADGLAKAADRRISQLRQMKTASLSDVYTLQGFYLTALIVKNPMKEGPVYYRDALDCFDKALQLDPNNAFARQLKARFVEEANRIMGTK
;
A
#
# COMPACT_ATOMS: atom_id res chain seq x y z
N MET A 1 -52.08 -9.35 -24.39
CA MET A 1 -52.81 -10.62 -24.70
C MET A 1 -51.77 -11.75 -24.64
N LYS A 2 -52.06 -12.71 -23.76
CA LYS A 2 -51.66 -14.14 -23.77
C LYS A 2 -50.16 -14.44 -23.68
N THR A 3 -49.67 -14.83 -22.51
CA THR A 3 -49.65 -16.18 -21.88
C THR A 3 -48.98 -17.20 -22.79
N ILE A 4 -48.00 -17.98 -22.29
CA ILE A 4 -48.16 -19.25 -21.59
C ILE A 4 -46.76 -19.82 -21.35
N ILE A 5 -46.28 -20.01 -20.12
CA ILE A 5 -46.30 -21.20 -19.29
C ILE A 5 -45.64 -22.43 -19.94
N SER A 6 -44.61 -22.89 -19.20
CA SER A 6 -44.34 -24.30 -18.84
C SER A 6 -43.80 -25.23 -19.90
N ASN A 7 -42.64 -25.82 -19.63
CA ASN A 7 -42.66 -27.24 -19.27
C ASN A 7 -41.30 -27.72 -18.73
N LEU A 8 -41.39 -28.20 -17.54
CA LEU A 8 -40.51 -29.08 -16.79
C LEU A 8 -40.35 -30.41 -17.60
N ALA A 9 -39.12 -30.77 -17.92
CA ALA A 9 -38.82 -32.14 -18.36
C ALA A 9 -37.56 -32.61 -17.65
N ILE A 10 -37.81 -33.38 -16.61
CA ILE A 10 -36.84 -34.23 -15.91
C ILE A 10 -36.43 -35.32 -16.90
N ALA A 11 -35.17 -35.39 -17.25
CA ALA A 11 -34.55 -36.52 -17.87
C ALA A 11 -33.41 -37.04 -16.98
N LEU A 12 -33.73 -38.05 -16.19
CA LEU A 12 -32.76 -38.91 -15.53
C LEU A 12 -31.96 -39.64 -16.62
N PHE A 13 -30.66 -39.32 -16.72
CA PHE A 13 -29.75 -40.20 -17.43
C PHE A 13 -28.73 -40.75 -16.43
N PHE A 14 -28.99 -42.04 -16.09
CA PHE A 14 -27.99 -42.92 -15.50
C PHE A 14 -26.89 -43.16 -16.54
N ILE A 15 -25.68 -42.70 -16.29
CA ILE A 15 -24.51 -43.20 -17.02
C ILE A 15 -23.48 -43.66 -16.00
N ALA A 16 -23.10 -44.88 -16.21
CA ALA A 16 -22.20 -45.74 -15.48
C ALA A 16 -20.90 -45.09 -15.00
N SER A 17 -20.60 -45.47 -13.78
CA SER A 17 -19.29 -45.40 -13.15
C SER A 17 -18.16 -45.86 -14.08
N MET A 18 -17.34 -44.89 -14.53
CA MET A 18 -15.94 -45.14 -14.86
C MET A 18 -15.08 -44.43 -13.79
N SER A 19 -14.57 -45.28 -12.90
CA SER A 19 -13.58 -44.91 -11.92
C SER A 19 -12.29 -44.54 -12.65
N PHE A 20 -12.16 -43.23 -12.99
CA PHE A 20 -10.88 -42.68 -13.40
C PHE A 20 -10.18 -42.23 -12.12
N SER A 21 -9.36 -43.12 -11.58
CA SER A 21 -8.42 -42.74 -10.51
C SER A 21 -7.35 -41.82 -11.10
N ALA A 22 -7.71 -40.55 -11.29
CA ALA A 22 -6.73 -39.50 -11.45
C ALA A 22 -6.18 -39.19 -10.05
N SER A 23 -5.05 -39.78 -9.73
CA SER A 23 -4.20 -39.30 -8.62
C SER A 23 -3.78 -37.89 -8.93
N ALA A 24 -4.65 -36.94 -8.65
CA ALA A 24 -4.26 -35.56 -8.49
C ALA A 24 -3.36 -35.50 -7.25
N GLN A 25 -2.06 -35.65 -7.45
CA GLN A 25 -1.08 -35.21 -6.49
C GLN A 25 -1.27 -33.69 -6.40
N THR A 26 -2.16 -33.25 -5.51
CA THR A 26 -2.19 -31.91 -5.00
C THR A 26 -0.91 -31.78 -4.19
N THR A 27 0.17 -31.36 -4.82
CA THR A 27 1.30 -30.77 -4.14
C THR A 27 0.70 -29.61 -3.37
N LYS A 28 0.44 -29.79 -2.08
CA LYS A 28 0.17 -28.68 -1.15
C LYS A 28 1.42 -27.83 -1.17
N GLU A 29 1.46 -26.84 -2.05
CA GLU A 29 2.46 -25.80 -1.98
C GLU A 29 2.42 -25.26 -0.56
N LYS A 30 3.57 -25.32 0.13
CA LYS A 30 3.70 -24.75 1.46
C LYS A 30 3.30 -23.27 1.35
N PRO A 31 2.38 -22.78 2.22
CA PRO A 31 2.00 -21.38 2.18
C PRO A 31 3.26 -20.51 2.22
N LEU A 32 3.33 -19.50 1.35
CA LEU A 32 4.43 -18.55 1.32
C LEU A 32 4.56 -17.90 2.70
N ASP A 33 5.79 -17.77 3.18
CA ASP A 33 6.03 -17.00 4.39
C ASP A 33 5.76 -15.50 4.15
N MET A 34 5.66 -14.71 5.23
CA MET A 34 5.36 -13.28 5.16
C MET A 34 6.32 -12.52 4.21
N LYS A 35 7.62 -12.83 4.27
CA LYS A 35 8.63 -12.14 3.45
C LYS A 35 8.43 -12.45 1.96
N GLN A 36 8.14 -13.70 1.65
CA GLN A 36 7.87 -14.14 0.27
C GLN A 36 6.60 -13.48 -0.27
N GLN A 37 5.52 -13.39 0.54
CA GLN A 37 4.29 -12.70 0.16
C GLN A 37 4.54 -11.20 -0.11
N ILE A 38 5.25 -10.51 0.77
CA ILE A 38 5.61 -9.09 0.60
C ILE A 38 6.45 -8.92 -0.67
N SER A 39 7.48 -9.75 -0.86
CA SER A 39 8.35 -9.67 -2.04
C SER A 39 7.58 -9.90 -3.33
N ALA A 40 6.70 -10.88 -3.38
CA ALA A 40 5.85 -11.16 -4.54
C ALA A 40 4.93 -9.97 -4.88
N CYS A 41 4.31 -9.34 -3.87
CA CYS A 41 3.51 -8.14 -4.06
C CYS A 41 4.36 -6.98 -4.62
N LEU A 42 5.50 -6.69 -4.01
CA LEU A 42 6.36 -5.57 -4.42
C LEU A 42 7.01 -5.77 -5.79
N SER A 43 7.26 -7.01 -6.21
CA SER A 43 7.83 -7.31 -7.54
C SER A 43 6.88 -6.94 -8.69
N GLN A 44 5.58 -6.86 -8.43
CA GLN A 44 4.58 -6.41 -9.41
C GLN A 44 4.61 -4.90 -9.65
N MET A 45 5.38 -4.15 -8.85
CA MET A 45 5.46 -2.69 -8.86
C MET A 45 6.52 -2.12 -9.81
N GLN A 46 7.02 -2.89 -10.78
CA GLN A 46 8.03 -2.42 -11.76
C GLN A 46 7.51 -1.26 -12.63
N ALA A 47 6.20 -1.20 -12.86
CA ALA A 47 5.54 -0.06 -13.49
C ALA A 47 4.33 0.36 -12.62
N PRO A 48 4.47 1.36 -11.73
CA PRO A 48 3.43 1.74 -10.78
C PRO A 48 2.29 2.50 -11.49
N THR A 49 1.34 1.76 -12.04
CA THR A 49 0.05 2.32 -12.47
C THR A 49 -0.87 2.47 -11.25
N PRO A 50 -1.89 3.36 -11.28
CA PRO A 50 -2.85 3.47 -10.18
C PRO A 50 -3.50 2.13 -9.82
N GLU A 51 -3.84 1.32 -10.83
CA GLU A 51 -4.45 0.01 -10.63
C GLU A 51 -3.50 -0.98 -9.95
N ASN A 52 -2.25 -1.08 -10.42
CA ASN A 52 -1.25 -1.95 -9.81
C ASN A 52 -0.95 -1.56 -8.36
N LEU A 53 -0.91 -0.24 -8.08
CA LEU A 53 -0.75 0.27 -6.71
C LEU A 53 -1.91 -0.16 -5.82
N LEU A 54 -3.17 0.01 -6.26
CA LEU A 54 -4.35 -0.39 -5.50
C LEU A 54 -4.38 -1.90 -5.24
N ASN A 55 -4.05 -2.70 -6.26
CA ASN A 55 -3.98 -4.15 -6.12
C ASN A 55 -2.89 -4.56 -5.10
N CYS A 56 -1.72 -3.92 -5.15
CA CYS A 56 -0.65 -4.20 -4.20
C CYS A 56 -0.99 -3.73 -2.78
N ILE A 57 -1.69 -2.60 -2.63
CA ILE A 57 -2.21 -2.13 -1.33
C ILE A 57 -3.17 -3.18 -0.75
N ALA A 58 -4.14 -3.66 -1.53
CA ALA A 58 -5.10 -4.66 -1.08
C ALA A 58 -4.41 -5.98 -0.66
N GLN A 59 -3.42 -6.45 -1.43
CA GLN A 59 -2.63 -7.62 -1.07
C GLN A 59 -1.84 -7.38 0.22
N MET A 60 -1.24 -6.20 0.39
CA MET A 60 -0.48 -5.86 1.58
C MET A 60 -1.37 -5.79 2.83
N GLU A 61 -2.61 -5.31 2.69
CA GLU A 61 -3.61 -5.32 3.77
C GLU A 61 -4.00 -6.74 4.19
N GLN A 62 -4.10 -7.66 3.24
CA GLN A 62 -4.34 -9.09 3.54
C GLN A 62 -3.14 -9.72 4.29
N ILE A 63 -1.91 -9.38 3.90
CA ILE A 63 -0.70 -9.83 4.61
C ILE A 63 -0.66 -9.22 6.00
N GLU A 64 -0.97 -7.94 6.15
CA GLU A 64 -1.05 -7.26 7.45
C GLU A 64 -2.08 -7.94 8.38
N ALA A 65 -3.25 -8.34 7.84
CA ALA A 65 -4.27 -9.05 8.61
C ALA A 65 -3.83 -10.47 9.04
N GLN A 66 -3.00 -11.14 8.25
CA GLN A 66 -2.43 -12.44 8.62
C GLN A 66 -1.30 -12.32 9.66
N PHE A 67 -0.59 -11.19 9.70
CA PHE A 67 0.56 -10.94 10.57
C PHE A 67 0.41 -9.61 11.33
N PRO A 68 -0.62 -9.46 12.20
CA PRO A 68 -1.02 -8.18 12.80
C PRO A 68 0.07 -7.55 13.69
N ASP A 69 0.91 -8.36 14.30
CA ASP A 69 2.01 -7.93 15.19
C ASP A 69 3.32 -7.64 14.44
N SER A 70 3.30 -7.79 13.11
CA SER A 70 4.50 -7.60 12.29
C SER A 70 4.61 -6.16 11.79
N VAL A 71 5.81 -5.59 11.92
CA VAL A 71 6.14 -4.23 11.44
C VAL A 71 6.10 -4.16 9.92
N GLN A 72 6.66 -5.16 9.23
CA GLN A 72 6.91 -5.10 7.79
C GLN A 72 5.66 -4.92 6.92
N PRO A 73 4.60 -5.73 7.03
CA PRO A 73 3.42 -5.53 6.20
C PRO A 73 2.75 -4.18 6.49
N LYS A 74 2.70 -3.77 7.75
CA LYS A 74 2.13 -2.49 8.18
C LYS A 74 2.91 -1.29 7.61
N TYR A 75 4.23 -1.35 7.65
CA TYR A 75 5.11 -0.35 7.03
C TYR A 75 4.92 -0.27 5.52
N GLN A 76 4.91 -1.41 4.84
CA GLN A 76 4.75 -1.44 3.38
C GLN A 76 3.35 -0.98 2.94
N ALA A 77 2.30 -1.35 3.67
CA ALA A 77 0.95 -0.86 3.41
C ALA A 77 0.87 0.67 3.54
N ALA A 78 1.43 1.24 4.61
CA ALA A 78 1.48 2.69 4.79
C ALA A 78 2.25 3.37 3.65
N ARG A 79 3.41 2.84 3.31
CA ARG A 79 4.26 3.36 2.23
C ARG A 79 3.54 3.37 0.88
N LEU A 80 2.90 2.26 0.50
CA LEU A 80 2.16 2.15 -0.76
C LEU A 80 0.97 3.10 -0.83
N CYS A 81 0.22 3.24 0.26
CA CYS A 81 -0.87 4.21 0.36
C CYS A 81 -0.38 5.65 0.12
N LEU A 82 0.78 6.03 0.68
CA LEU A 82 1.35 7.36 0.48
C LEU A 82 1.91 7.55 -0.93
N ILE A 83 2.52 6.52 -1.52
CA ILE A 83 2.93 6.55 -2.92
C ILE A 83 1.72 6.82 -3.82
N PHE A 84 0.61 6.10 -3.61
CA PHE A 84 -0.61 6.33 -4.37
C PHE A 84 -1.13 7.75 -4.21
N ALA A 85 -1.23 8.25 -2.97
CA ALA A 85 -1.76 9.57 -2.67
C ALA A 85 -0.93 10.71 -3.30
N VAL A 86 0.40 10.57 -3.32
CA VAL A 86 1.28 11.58 -3.94
C VAL A 86 1.25 11.50 -5.46
N MET A 87 1.19 10.30 -6.04
CA MET A 87 1.17 10.13 -7.50
C MET A 87 -0.20 10.46 -8.12
N ASN A 88 -1.28 10.31 -7.34
CA ASN A 88 -2.65 10.48 -7.82
C ASN A 88 -3.46 11.39 -6.88
N PRO A 89 -3.01 12.64 -6.61
CA PRO A 89 -3.57 13.48 -5.56
C PRO A 89 -5.04 13.88 -5.78
N GLN A 90 -5.51 13.84 -7.03
CA GLN A 90 -6.89 14.17 -7.40
C GLN A 90 -7.79 12.93 -7.52
N ASN A 91 -7.27 11.74 -7.28
CA ASN A 91 -8.07 10.51 -7.27
C ASN A 91 -8.93 10.47 -6.00
N ASP A 92 -10.18 10.02 -6.13
CA ASP A 92 -11.15 9.96 -5.02
C ASP A 92 -10.69 9.09 -3.84
N GLN A 93 -9.81 8.12 -4.08
CA GLN A 93 -9.28 7.22 -3.05
C GLN A 93 -8.06 7.81 -2.33
N ALA A 94 -7.42 8.85 -2.87
CA ALA A 94 -6.17 9.39 -2.34
C ALA A 94 -6.27 9.81 -0.87
N ASP A 95 -7.33 10.52 -0.50
CA ASP A 95 -7.56 10.98 0.88
C ASP A 95 -7.79 9.82 1.85
N GLY A 96 -8.55 8.83 1.43
CA GLY A 96 -8.81 7.61 2.22
C GLY A 96 -7.53 6.83 2.49
N LEU A 97 -6.70 6.68 1.46
CA LEU A 97 -5.42 5.98 1.54
C LEU A 97 -4.40 6.76 2.39
N ALA A 98 -4.31 8.08 2.23
CA ALA A 98 -3.45 8.89 3.09
C ALA A 98 -3.83 8.76 4.57
N LYS A 99 -5.12 8.82 4.91
CA LYS A 99 -5.62 8.59 6.27
C LYS A 99 -5.36 7.16 6.76
N ALA A 100 -5.45 6.16 5.88
CA ALA A 100 -5.11 4.77 6.22
C ALA A 100 -3.61 4.62 6.54
N ALA A 101 -2.75 5.34 5.82
CA ALA A 101 -1.32 5.40 6.12
C ALA A 101 -1.05 6.06 7.48
N ASP A 102 -1.69 7.20 7.80
CA ASP A 102 -1.53 7.91 9.07
C ASP A 102 -1.90 7.03 10.28
N ARG A 103 -3.00 6.27 10.18
CA ARG A 103 -3.37 5.29 11.21
C ARG A 103 -2.27 4.23 11.41
N ARG A 104 -1.68 3.71 10.33
CA ARG A 104 -0.58 2.73 10.41
C ARG A 104 0.70 3.34 10.99
N ILE A 105 1.02 4.58 10.64
CA ILE A 105 2.15 5.33 11.22
C ILE A 105 1.98 5.45 12.75
N SER A 106 0.78 5.78 13.19
CA SER A 106 0.45 5.86 14.62
C SER A 106 0.61 4.50 15.33
N GLN A 107 0.20 3.41 14.69
CA GLN A 107 0.40 2.05 15.21
C GLN A 107 1.88 1.66 15.24
N LEU A 108 2.62 1.90 14.15
CA LEU A 108 4.06 1.63 14.06
C LEU A 108 4.84 2.35 15.15
N ARG A 109 4.46 3.60 15.48
CA ARG A 109 5.09 4.39 16.55
C ARG A 109 5.00 3.72 17.93
N GLN A 110 3.97 2.91 18.15
CA GLN A 110 3.77 2.17 19.40
C GLN A 110 4.46 0.80 19.41
N MET A 111 4.90 0.30 18.26
CA MET A 111 5.57 -1.00 18.17
C MET A 111 7.05 -0.87 18.54
N LYS A 112 7.48 -1.57 19.59
CA LYS A 112 8.87 -1.53 20.09
C LYS A 112 9.91 -1.96 19.05
N THR A 113 9.51 -2.80 18.10
CA THR A 113 10.38 -3.35 17.05
C THR A 113 10.39 -2.50 15.79
N ALA A 114 9.58 -1.44 15.71
CA ALA A 114 9.58 -0.53 14.57
C ALA A 114 10.77 0.44 14.66
N SER A 115 11.39 0.69 13.50
CA SER A 115 12.42 1.71 13.37
C SER A 115 11.78 3.10 13.49
N LEU A 116 12.20 3.90 14.46
CA LEU A 116 11.72 5.28 14.59
C LEU A 116 12.14 6.13 13.39
N SER A 117 13.29 5.85 12.76
CA SER A 117 13.68 6.49 11.51
C SER A 117 12.66 6.25 10.40
N ASP A 118 12.19 5.00 10.25
CA ASP A 118 11.15 4.66 9.28
C ASP A 118 9.81 5.31 9.60
N VAL A 119 9.44 5.37 10.88
CA VAL A 119 8.21 6.05 11.33
C VAL A 119 8.23 7.54 10.99
N TYR A 120 9.36 8.24 11.27
CA TYR A 120 9.51 9.64 10.91
C TYR A 120 9.54 9.85 9.39
N THR A 121 10.16 8.92 8.64
CA THR A 121 10.14 8.95 7.18
C THR A 121 8.72 8.91 6.63
N LEU A 122 7.91 7.96 7.11
CA LEU A 122 6.50 7.86 6.70
C LEU A 122 5.68 9.09 7.14
N GLN A 123 5.95 9.65 8.32
CA GLN A 123 5.27 10.87 8.80
C GLN A 123 5.57 12.06 7.87
N GLY A 124 6.83 12.30 7.51
CA GLY A 124 7.19 13.34 6.55
C GLY A 124 6.56 13.10 5.17
N PHE A 125 6.48 11.84 4.74
CA PHE A 125 5.83 11.48 3.48
C PHE A 125 4.31 11.69 3.53
N TYR A 126 3.65 11.44 4.66
CA TYR A 126 2.25 11.76 4.87
C TYR A 126 1.98 13.26 4.75
N LEU A 127 2.78 14.09 5.41
CA LEU A 127 2.67 15.54 5.31
C LEU A 127 2.93 16.03 3.87
N THR A 128 3.86 15.41 3.17
CA THR A 128 4.08 15.65 1.73
C THR A 128 2.82 15.34 0.92
N ALA A 129 2.12 14.24 1.21
CA ALA A 129 0.88 13.89 0.50
C ALA A 129 -0.23 14.93 0.72
N LEU A 130 -0.36 15.49 1.93
CA LEU A 130 -1.29 16.58 2.21
C LEU A 130 -0.94 17.84 1.41
N ILE A 131 0.35 18.21 1.36
CA ILE A 131 0.83 19.37 0.60
C ILE A 131 0.57 19.19 -0.89
N VAL A 132 0.89 18.02 -1.46
CA VAL A 132 0.70 17.74 -2.89
C VAL A 132 -0.78 17.80 -3.28
N LYS A 133 -1.67 17.38 -2.39
CA LYS A 133 -3.13 17.46 -2.60
C LYS A 133 -3.61 18.89 -2.74
N ASN A 134 -3.13 19.81 -1.91
CA ASN A 134 -3.52 21.21 -1.91
C ASN A 134 -2.35 22.12 -1.53
N PRO A 135 -1.41 22.39 -2.47
CA PRO A 135 -0.15 23.07 -2.17
C PRO A 135 -0.33 24.47 -1.57
N MET A 136 -1.29 25.24 -2.07
CA MET A 136 -1.52 26.61 -1.64
C MET A 136 -2.05 26.71 -0.20
N LYS A 137 -2.84 25.72 0.22
CA LYS A 137 -3.43 25.68 1.56
C LYS A 137 -2.51 24.99 2.56
N GLU A 138 -2.05 23.81 2.20
CA GLU A 138 -1.35 22.90 3.12
C GLU A 138 0.18 23.13 3.13
N GLY A 139 0.74 23.71 2.06
CA GLY A 139 2.16 24.04 1.98
C GLY A 139 2.65 24.93 3.13
N PRO A 140 2.04 26.11 3.34
CA PRO A 140 2.43 26.99 4.44
C PRO A 140 2.29 26.37 5.83
N VAL A 141 1.38 25.41 5.98
CA VAL A 141 1.08 24.75 7.26
C VAL A 141 2.10 23.63 7.55
N TYR A 142 2.39 22.76 6.58
CA TYR A 142 3.08 21.48 6.83
C TYR A 142 4.50 21.41 6.27
N TYR A 143 4.96 22.42 5.50
CA TYR A 143 6.28 22.34 4.86
C TYR A 143 7.41 22.12 5.86
N ARG A 144 7.45 22.93 6.93
CA ARG A 144 8.48 22.81 7.97
C ARG A 144 8.40 21.49 8.70
N ASP A 145 7.22 21.06 9.09
CA ASP A 145 7.01 19.81 9.82
C ASP A 145 7.42 18.60 8.98
N ALA A 146 7.19 18.64 7.67
CA ALA A 146 7.63 17.59 6.75
C ALA A 146 9.17 17.51 6.70
N LEU A 147 9.87 18.65 6.59
CA LEU A 147 11.33 18.71 6.63
C LEU A 147 11.87 18.19 7.96
N ASP A 148 11.31 18.65 9.07
CA ASP A 148 11.74 18.26 10.42
C ASP A 148 11.57 16.73 10.63
N CYS A 149 10.53 16.15 10.09
CA CYS A 149 10.34 14.69 10.09
C CYS A 149 11.46 13.97 9.32
N PHE A 150 11.79 14.41 8.11
CA PHE A 150 12.88 13.81 7.34
C PHE A 150 14.25 14.01 8.01
N ASP A 151 14.49 15.19 8.59
CA ASP A 151 15.72 15.47 9.33
C ASP A 151 15.82 14.56 10.55
N LYS A 152 14.74 14.39 11.29
CA LYS A 152 14.71 13.48 12.44
C LYS A 152 14.93 12.03 12.03
N ALA A 153 14.36 11.60 10.92
CA ALA A 153 14.60 10.26 10.37
C ALA A 153 16.09 10.04 10.08
N LEU A 154 16.73 10.99 9.41
CA LEU A 154 18.16 10.91 9.06
C LEU A 154 19.10 11.10 10.24
N GLN A 155 18.67 11.84 11.28
CA GLN A 155 19.39 11.91 12.55
C GLN A 155 19.40 10.57 13.28
N LEU A 156 18.29 9.83 13.24
CA LEU A 156 18.15 8.51 13.86
C LEU A 156 18.85 7.40 13.08
N ASP A 157 18.79 7.47 11.75
CA ASP A 157 19.51 6.57 10.84
C ASP A 157 20.02 7.34 9.62
N PRO A 158 21.29 7.76 9.62
CA PRO A 158 21.89 8.46 8.48
C PRO A 158 21.92 7.62 7.19
N ASN A 159 21.77 6.29 7.28
CA ASN A 159 21.77 5.38 6.14
C ASN A 159 20.37 5.09 5.59
N ASN A 160 19.31 5.67 6.17
CA ASN A 160 17.96 5.53 5.64
C ASN A 160 17.86 6.15 4.24
N ALA A 161 18.04 5.30 3.22
CA ALA A 161 18.05 5.72 1.82
C ALA A 161 16.69 6.28 1.38
N PHE A 162 15.59 5.73 1.92
CA PHE A 162 14.24 6.19 1.58
C PHE A 162 13.97 7.59 2.13
N ALA A 163 14.34 7.87 3.38
CA ALA A 163 14.24 9.21 3.97
C ALA A 163 15.05 10.24 3.17
N ARG A 164 16.28 9.88 2.81
CA ARG A 164 17.16 10.76 2.01
C ARG A 164 16.57 11.07 0.64
N GLN A 165 16.04 10.06 -0.05
CA GLN A 165 15.42 10.24 -1.36
C GLN A 165 14.16 11.11 -1.29
N LEU A 166 13.30 10.88 -0.30
CA LEU A 166 12.07 11.68 -0.12
C LEU A 166 12.40 13.12 0.21
N LYS A 167 13.33 13.37 1.16
CA LYS A 167 13.76 14.72 1.51
C LYS A 167 14.31 15.47 0.30
N ALA A 168 15.20 14.84 -0.46
CA ALA A 168 15.79 15.46 -1.65
C ALA A 168 14.73 15.89 -2.67
N ARG A 169 13.81 15.00 -3.00
CA ARG A 169 12.70 15.29 -3.92
C ARG A 169 11.75 16.37 -3.37
N PHE A 170 11.46 16.33 -2.08
CA PHE A 170 10.59 17.32 -1.43
C PHE A 170 11.18 18.72 -1.52
N VAL A 171 12.47 18.88 -1.21
CA VAL A 171 13.18 20.17 -1.30
C VAL A 171 13.29 20.64 -2.75
N GLU A 172 13.63 19.75 -3.68
CA GLU A 172 13.72 20.08 -5.11
C GLU A 172 12.39 20.62 -5.64
N GLU A 173 11.29 19.94 -5.32
CA GLU A 173 9.96 20.34 -5.77
C GLU A 173 9.50 21.66 -5.14
N ALA A 174 9.79 21.86 -3.85
CA ALA A 174 9.51 23.10 -3.18
C ALA A 174 10.27 24.28 -3.80
N ASN A 175 11.56 24.11 -4.09
CA ASN A 175 12.38 25.14 -4.75
C ASN A 175 11.84 25.46 -6.15
N ARG A 176 11.40 24.44 -6.90
CA ARG A 176 10.77 24.63 -8.21
C ARG A 176 9.49 25.47 -8.14
N ILE A 177 8.65 25.24 -7.12
CA ILE A 177 7.38 25.97 -6.93
C ILE A 177 7.66 27.41 -6.47
N MET A 178 8.62 27.60 -5.56
CA MET A 178 8.97 28.92 -5.02
C MET A 178 9.85 29.77 -5.95
N GLY A 179 10.30 29.21 -7.08
CA GLY A 179 11.17 29.91 -8.04
C GLY A 179 12.57 30.21 -7.50
N THR A 180 13.00 29.57 -6.43
CA THR A 180 14.35 29.64 -5.88
C THR A 180 15.26 28.67 -6.62
N LYS A 181 16.26 29.19 -7.35
CA LYS A 181 17.32 28.38 -8.00
C LYS A 181 18.44 28.10 -7.01
#